data_f58e4cd25f7acfdba5aaba30e66e0147
#
_entry.id   f58e4cd25f7acfdba5aaba30e66e0147
#
_cell.length_a   1.000
_cell.length_b   1.000
_cell.length_c   1.000
_cell.angle_alpha   90.00
_cell.angle_beta   90.00
_cell.angle_gamma   90.00
#
_symmetry.space_group_name_H-M   'P 1'
#
loop_
_entity.id
_entity.type
_entity.pdbx_description
1 polymer ?
#
loop_
_entity_poly.entity_id
_entity_poly.type
_entity_poly.pdbx_seq_one_letter_code
_entity_poly.pdbx_strand_id
1 'polypeptide(L)'
;MTHGRTAPAFAFLLVAGLFLALAAGAGPASAGKEKTPSYEDLNKQYEKAFEKKDYAKALEIAEEMYPIVEGPHVTVCYNIAALYCLLGKKGQSYEWLQFCLDAGYSDYRGLMSDEKFAGMKEEDRFKKMLRKTRLDGYLAMLERADRDDFQMPEKVMEALALKPGEKVADIGAGSGYFTVRAAKAVGPTGIVWAIDIRQEMLDYIAKRVAEEKLENIRPMLVFDDDPQLPEGKVDTILMVDTWHYIRKPEYAKKLRAGLAPGGRVVIIDYKPKPFEERPWGPPPEQQTSREELDAHFAEAGLKPAKEHTFLTEQYFVEYKAE
;
A
#
# COMPACT_ATOMS: atom_id res chain seq x y z
N MET A 1 0.25 -8.47 -17.50
CA MET A 1 -0.75 -8.13 -18.53
C MET A 1 -1.70 -7.11 -17.93
N THR A 2 -1.44 -5.85 -18.19
CA THR A 2 -2.25 -4.72 -17.72
C THR A 2 -3.56 -4.73 -18.49
N HIS A 3 -4.63 -5.19 -17.87
CA HIS A 3 -5.98 -4.98 -18.39
C HIS A 3 -6.32 -3.50 -18.19
N GLY A 4 -6.13 -2.69 -19.22
CA GLY A 4 -6.64 -1.34 -19.28
C GLY A 4 -8.17 -1.38 -19.13
N ARG A 5 -8.67 -1.03 -17.93
CA ARG A 5 -10.10 -0.77 -17.75
C ARG A 5 -10.42 0.54 -18.44
N THR A 6 -11.24 0.48 -19.46
CA THR A 6 -11.83 1.67 -20.10
C THR A 6 -12.77 2.37 -19.11
N ALA A 7 -12.86 3.70 -19.20
CA ALA A 7 -13.84 4.48 -18.45
C ALA A 7 -15.25 3.86 -18.57
N PRO A 8 -16.13 4.04 -17.57
CA PRO A 8 -17.46 3.48 -17.59
C PRO A 8 -18.15 3.75 -18.92
N ALA A 9 -18.68 2.72 -19.56
CA ALA A 9 -19.24 2.75 -20.92
C ALA A 9 -20.36 3.81 -21.14
N PHE A 10 -20.86 4.42 -20.07
CA PHE A 10 -21.90 5.46 -20.13
C PHE A 10 -21.38 6.82 -20.59
N ALA A 11 -20.09 7.14 -20.50
CA ALA A 11 -19.51 8.40 -20.93
C ALA A 11 -19.40 8.50 -22.48
N PHE A 12 -19.40 7.37 -23.18
CA PHE A 12 -19.21 7.35 -24.64
C PHE A 12 -20.49 7.50 -25.46
N LEU A 13 -21.67 7.31 -24.88
CA LEU A 13 -22.94 7.32 -25.64
C LEU A 13 -23.56 8.73 -25.84
N LEU A 14 -23.15 9.74 -25.06
CA LEU A 14 -23.71 11.09 -25.16
C LEU A 14 -22.94 12.02 -26.13
N VAL A 15 -21.66 11.75 -26.39
CA VAL A 15 -20.86 12.58 -27.31
C VAL A 15 -21.03 12.17 -28.77
N ALA A 16 -21.39 10.90 -29.02
CA ALA A 16 -21.64 10.43 -30.40
C ALA A 16 -23.02 10.82 -30.99
N GLY A 17 -23.95 11.26 -30.14
CA GLY A 17 -25.32 11.61 -30.57
C GLY A 17 -25.52 13.01 -31.16
N LEU A 18 -24.56 13.93 -31.02
CA LEU A 18 -24.70 15.31 -31.46
C LEU A 18 -24.05 15.63 -32.84
N PHE A 19 -23.35 14.68 -33.45
CA PHE A 19 -22.65 14.90 -34.72
C PHE A 19 -23.32 14.29 -35.97
N LEU A 20 -24.52 13.70 -35.87
CA LEU A 20 -25.15 12.99 -37.00
C LEU A 20 -26.48 13.58 -37.51
N ALA A 21 -26.79 14.83 -37.22
CA ALA A 21 -28.03 15.48 -37.71
C ALA A 21 -27.78 16.82 -38.37
N LEU A 22 -26.85 16.93 -39.35
CA LEU A 22 -26.80 18.08 -40.29
C LEU A 22 -25.95 17.74 -41.50
N ALA A 23 -26.49 16.89 -42.36
CA ALA A 23 -25.98 16.74 -43.73
C ALA A 23 -27.17 16.60 -44.71
N ALA A 24 -27.84 17.70 -45.00
CA ALA A 24 -28.60 17.89 -46.24
C ALA A 24 -28.77 19.39 -46.50
N GLY A 25 -27.92 19.91 -47.37
CA GLY A 25 -28.24 21.00 -48.29
C GLY A 25 -28.14 22.43 -47.78
N ALA A 26 -26.95 23.05 -47.97
CA ALA A 26 -26.81 24.43 -48.48
C ALA A 26 -25.31 24.71 -48.71
N GLY A 27 -24.98 25.45 -49.78
CA GLY A 27 -23.63 25.68 -50.29
C GLY A 27 -22.66 26.45 -49.35
N PRO A 28 -21.43 26.75 -49.81
CA PRO A 28 -20.30 27.05 -48.96
C PRO A 28 -20.39 28.44 -48.32
N ALA A 29 -20.90 28.50 -47.11
CA ALA A 29 -20.64 29.62 -46.21
C ALA A 29 -19.41 29.23 -45.37
N SER A 30 -18.43 30.12 -45.27
CA SER A 30 -17.22 29.97 -44.49
C SER A 30 -17.58 29.74 -43.02
N ALA A 31 -17.73 28.49 -42.63
CA ALA A 31 -17.84 28.12 -41.24
C ALA A 31 -16.44 28.32 -40.62
N GLY A 32 -16.29 29.38 -39.82
CA GLY A 32 -15.16 29.53 -38.93
C GLY A 32 -15.06 28.23 -38.13
N LYS A 33 -13.89 27.56 -38.14
CA LYS A 33 -13.62 26.40 -37.27
C LYS A 33 -13.85 26.89 -35.86
N GLU A 34 -14.93 26.48 -35.22
CA GLU A 34 -15.10 26.62 -33.79
C GLU A 34 -13.88 25.94 -33.15
N LYS A 35 -13.08 26.75 -32.48
CA LYS A 35 -11.86 26.28 -31.83
C LYS A 35 -12.31 25.38 -30.69
N THR A 36 -11.98 24.09 -30.74
CA THR A 36 -12.20 23.17 -29.61
C THR A 36 -11.64 23.83 -28.34
N PRO A 37 -12.44 24.00 -27.30
CA PRO A 37 -11.99 24.69 -26.10
C PRO A 37 -10.78 23.98 -25.50
N SER A 38 -9.82 24.75 -25.02
CA SER A 38 -8.66 24.18 -24.30
C SER A 38 -9.06 23.67 -22.93
N TYR A 39 -8.25 22.78 -22.35
CA TYR A 39 -8.44 22.34 -20.97
C TYR A 39 -8.54 23.53 -20.00
N GLU A 40 -7.70 24.56 -20.16
CA GLU A 40 -7.71 25.75 -19.32
C GLU A 40 -9.03 26.54 -19.44
N ASP A 41 -9.59 26.65 -20.65
CA ASP A 41 -10.87 27.36 -20.86
C ASP A 41 -12.02 26.59 -20.21
N LEU A 42 -12.03 25.27 -20.33
CA LEU A 42 -13.02 24.42 -19.65
C LEU A 42 -12.86 24.45 -18.14
N ASN A 43 -11.63 24.43 -17.63
CA ASN A 43 -11.38 24.48 -16.17
C ASN A 43 -11.93 25.79 -15.57
N LYS A 44 -11.72 26.93 -16.21
CA LYS A 44 -12.29 28.21 -15.76
C LYS A 44 -13.83 28.19 -15.75
N GLN A 45 -14.43 27.57 -16.74
CA GLN A 45 -15.89 27.43 -16.81
C GLN A 45 -16.39 26.47 -15.71
N TYR A 46 -15.69 25.37 -15.49
CA TYR A 46 -15.95 24.42 -14.41
C TYR A 46 -15.94 25.10 -13.03
N GLU A 47 -14.87 25.81 -12.70
CA GLU A 47 -14.74 26.53 -11.43
C GLU A 47 -15.92 27.50 -11.23
N LYS A 48 -16.25 28.29 -12.24
CA LYS A 48 -17.37 29.24 -12.19
C LYS A 48 -18.73 28.56 -12.00
N ALA A 49 -18.96 27.40 -12.63
CA ALA A 49 -20.19 26.64 -12.45
C ALA A 49 -20.25 26.03 -11.04
N PHE A 50 -19.12 25.48 -10.57
CA PHE A 50 -19.00 24.89 -9.25
C PHE A 50 -19.22 25.93 -8.12
N GLU A 51 -18.59 27.10 -8.21
CA GLU A 51 -18.79 28.22 -7.25
C GLU A 51 -20.26 28.64 -7.16
N LYS A 52 -20.97 28.63 -8.27
CA LYS A 52 -22.41 28.92 -8.33
C LYS A 52 -23.30 27.77 -7.85
N LYS A 53 -22.69 26.63 -7.46
CA LYS A 53 -23.36 25.38 -7.11
C LYS A 53 -24.24 24.82 -8.25
N ASP A 54 -23.94 25.19 -9.49
CA ASP A 54 -24.56 24.59 -10.68
C ASP A 54 -23.80 23.29 -11.01
N TYR A 55 -24.05 22.29 -10.16
CA TYR A 55 -23.35 21.00 -10.23
C TYR A 55 -23.67 20.22 -11.50
N ALA A 56 -24.85 20.43 -12.07
CA ALA A 56 -25.20 19.81 -13.33
C ALA A 56 -24.33 20.35 -14.48
N LYS A 57 -24.18 21.67 -14.56
CA LYS A 57 -23.31 22.31 -15.55
C LYS A 57 -21.85 22.03 -15.32
N ALA A 58 -21.41 22.03 -14.05
CA ALA A 58 -20.03 21.66 -13.70
C ALA A 58 -19.72 20.21 -14.11
N LEU A 59 -20.69 19.28 -13.99
CA LEU A 59 -20.53 17.89 -14.43
C LEU A 59 -20.39 17.79 -15.96
N GLU A 60 -21.24 18.44 -16.74
CA GLU A 60 -21.11 18.47 -18.19
C GLU A 60 -19.71 18.93 -18.62
N ILE A 61 -19.21 20.02 -18.02
CA ILE A 61 -17.88 20.56 -18.33
C ILE A 61 -16.77 19.58 -17.92
N ALA A 62 -16.87 18.98 -16.74
CA ALA A 62 -15.87 18.00 -16.28
C ALA A 62 -15.82 16.75 -17.18
N GLU A 63 -16.97 16.31 -17.71
CA GLU A 63 -17.05 15.21 -18.68
C GLU A 63 -16.47 15.60 -20.05
N GLU A 64 -16.59 16.87 -20.47
CA GLU A 64 -15.90 17.41 -21.65
C GLU A 64 -14.38 17.51 -21.45
N MET A 65 -13.92 17.80 -20.23
CA MET A 65 -12.49 17.88 -19.90
C MET A 65 -11.81 16.50 -19.94
N TYR A 66 -12.53 15.44 -19.57
CA TYR A 66 -11.94 14.12 -19.39
C TYR A 66 -11.23 13.56 -20.65
N PRO A 67 -11.80 13.61 -21.86
CA PRO A 67 -11.14 13.10 -23.07
C PRO A 67 -10.00 13.99 -23.59
N ILE A 68 -9.87 15.23 -23.11
CA ILE A 68 -8.83 16.18 -23.56
C ILE A 68 -7.50 15.93 -22.81
N VAL A 69 -7.57 15.37 -21.61
CA VAL A 69 -6.36 15.05 -20.82
C VAL A 69 -5.78 13.72 -21.28
N GLU A 70 -4.47 13.70 -21.52
CA GLU A 70 -3.77 12.47 -21.87
C GLU A 70 -3.65 11.56 -20.63
N GLY A 71 -4.20 10.36 -20.72
CA GLY A 71 -4.14 9.34 -19.68
C GLY A 71 -5.19 9.51 -18.57
N PRO A 72 -5.17 8.66 -17.53
CA PRO A 72 -6.12 8.72 -16.42
C PRO A 72 -5.84 9.95 -15.56
N HIS A 73 -6.62 11.01 -15.75
CA HIS A 73 -6.45 12.24 -14.99
C HIS A 73 -7.20 12.18 -13.66
N VAL A 74 -6.48 11.82 -12.61
CA VAL A 74 -7.00 11.58 -11.25
C VAL A 74 -7.90 12.71 -10.74
N THR A 75 -7.49 13.98 -10.94
CA THR A 75 -8.26 15.15 -10.51
C THR A 75 -9.61 15.27 -11.23
N VAL A 76 -9.64 15.05 -12.54
CA VAL A 76 -10.89 15.14 -13.32
C VAL A 76 -11.84 14.01 -12.91
N CYS A 77 -11.34 12.78 -12.80
CA CYS A 77 -12.13 11.63 -12.34
C CYS A 77 -12.71 11.87 -10.94
N TYR A 78 -11.89 12.41 -10.04
CA TYR A 78 -12.32 12.77 -8.68
C TYR A 78 -13.45 13.81 -8.69
N ASN A 79 -13.30 14.87 -9.50
CA ASN A 79 -14.30 15.92 -9.62
C ASN A 79 -15.61 15.39 -10.19
N ILE A 80 -15.57 14.54 -11.22
CA ILE A 80 -16.76 13.90 -11.79
C ILE A 80 -17.45 13.02 -10.73
N ALA A 81 -16.69 12.20 -10.00
CA ALA A 81 -17.24 11.37 -8.92
C ALA A 81 -17.94 12.22 -7.84
N ALA A 82 -17.29 13.32 -7.42
CA ALA A 82 -17.83 14.24 -6.44
C ALA A 82 -19.11 14.92 -6.91
N LEU A 83 -19.15 15.37 -8.16
CA LEU A 83 -20.34 16.00 -8.76
C LEU A 83 -21.51 15.03 -8.86
N TYR A 84 -21.27 13.79 -9.25
CA TYR A 84 -22.31 12.76 -9.22
C TYR A 84 -22.85 12.53 -7.79
N CYS A 85 -21.99 12.56 -6.77
CA CYS A 85 -22.41 12.46 -5.38
C CYS A 85 -23.29 13.66 -4.97
N LEU A 86 -22.84 14.90 -5.27
CA LEU A 86 -23.60 16.14 -5.00
C LEU A 86 -24.97 16.17 -5.68
N LEU A 87 -25.09 15.56 -6.85
CA LEU A 87 -26.34 15.41 -7.61
C LEU A 87 -27.19 14.22 -7.13
N GLY A 88 -26.78 13.50 -6.09
CA GLY A 88 -27.50 12.33 -5.57
C GLY A 88 -27.40 11.08 -6.43
N LYS A 89 -26.61 11.11 -7.50
CA LYS A 89 -26.41 10.01 -8.45
C LYS A 89 -25.30 9.05 -7.96
N LYS A 90 -25.55 8.42 -6.82
CA LYS A 90 -24.55 7.62 -6.08
C LYS A 90 -23.94 6.47 -6.91
N GLY A 91 -24.72 5.82 -7.77
CA GLY A 91 -24.24 4.75 -8.63
C GLY A 91 -23.07 5.19 -9.51
N GLN A 92 -23.25 6.27 -10.27
CA GLN A 92 -22.22 6.87 -11.12
C GLN A 92 -21.05 7.41 -10.31
N SER A 93 -21.36 8.03 -9.14
CA SER A 93 -20.29 8.47 -8.23
C SER A 93 -19.37 7.33 -7.81
N TYR A 94 -19.91 6.15 -7.47
CA TYR A 94 -19.11 4.97 -7.13
C TYR A 94 -18.27 4.45 -8.32
N GLU A 95 -18.81 4.47 -9.52
CA GLU A 95 -18.09 4.04 -10.72
C GLU A 95 -16.89 4.94 -10.99
N TRP A 96 -17.11 6.26 -11.00
CA TRP A 96 -16.04 7.23 -11.21
C TRP A 96 -15.04 7.28 -10.06
N LEU A 97 -15.50 7.11 -8.81
CA LEU A 97 -14.62 7.03 -7.67
C LEU A 97 -13.73 5.78 -7.73
N GLN A 98 -14.27 4.62 -8.10
CA GLN A 98 -13.47 3.42 -8.31
C GLN A 98 -12.44 3.63 -9.41
N PHE A 99 -12.84 4.25 -10.51
CA PHE A 99 -11.93 4.57 -11.60
C PHE A 99 -10.81 5.53 -11.17
N CYS A 100 -11.13 6.55 -10.36
CA CYS A 100 -10.17 7.48 -9.76
C CYS A 100 -9.15 6.75 -8.86
N LEU A 101 -9.63 5.82 -8.02
CA LEU A 101 -8.78 5.03 -7.13
C LEU A 101 -7.89 4.06 -7.93
N ASP A 102 -8.43 3.41 -8.95
CA ASP A 102 -7.66 2.51 -9.85
C ASP A 102 -6.61 3.31 -10.66
N ALA A 103 -6.86 4.60 -10.90
CA ALA A 103 -5.92 5.53 -11.56
C ALA A 103 -4.82 6.07 -10.61
N GLY A 104 -4.82 5.67 -9.34
CA GLY A 104 -3.76 5.99 -8.39
C GLY A 104 -4.08 7.11 -7.39
N TYR A 105 -5.35 7.53 -7.23
CA TYR A 105 -5.70 8.44 -6.17
C TYR A 105 -5.39 7.85 -4.79
N SER A 106 -4.60 8.55 -3.98
CA SER A 106 -4.07 8.02 -2.71
C SER A 106 -4.37 8.86 -1.47
N ASP A 107 -4.98 10.04 -1.61
CA ASP A 107 -5.36 10.86 -0.45
C ASP A 107 -6.68 10.38 0.18
N TYR A 108 -6.61 9.24 0.87
CA TYR A 108 -7.78 8.64 1.53
C TYR A 108 -8.30 9.49 2.70
N ARG A 109 -7.44 10.25 3.37
CA ARG A 109 -7.84 11.13 4.47
C ARG A 109 -8.62 12.32 3.93
N GLY A 110 -8.12 12.93 2.86
CA GLY A 110 -8.83 13.98 2.13
C GLY A 110 -10.20 13.50 1.67
N LEU A 111 -10.26 12.33 1.03
CA LEU A 111 -11.53 11.76 0.56
C LEU A 111 -12.54 11.51 1.69
N MET A 112 -12.09 11.01 2.84
CA MET A 112 -12.94 10.80 4.02
C MET A 112 -13.45 12.10 4.63
N SER A 113 -12.69 13.19 4.54
CA SER A 113 -13.08 14.51 5.06
C SER A 113 -13.86 15.35 4.07
N ASP A 114 -13.81 15.05 2.77
CA ASP A 114 -14.42 15.87 1.73
C ASP A 114 -15.96 15.84 1.77
N GLU A 115 -16.56 16.99 2.09
CA GLU A 115 -18.01 17.15 2.20
C GLU A 115 -18.79 16.88 0.90
N LYS A 116 -18.11 16.89 -0.25
CA LYS A 116 -18.73 16.53 -1.53
C LYS A 116 -19.23 15.08 -1.55
N PHE A 117 -18.65 14.20 -0.72
CA PHE A 117 -19.07 12.82 -0.56
C PHE A 117 -19.92 12.56 0.69
N ALA A 118 -20.42 13.60 1.37
CA ALA A 118 -21.22 13.45 2.60
C ALA A 118 -22.40 12.46 2.44
N GLY A 119 -23.02 12.41 1.27
CA GLY A 119 -24.09 11.46 0.96
C GLY A 119 -23.68 9.99 0.88
N MET A 120 -22.39 9.67 0.86
CA MET A 120 -21.88 8.30 0.68
C MET A 120 -20.96 7.83 1.81
N LYS A 121 -20.34 8.73 2.58
CA LYS A 121 -19.29 8.43 3.57
C LYS A 121 -19.68 7.36 4.58
N GLU A 122 -20.94 7.34 5.01
CA GLU A 122 -21.43 6.40 6.01
C GLU A 122 -21.83 5.04 5.42
N GLU A 123 -21.90 4.91 4.11
CA GLU A 123 -22.26 3.66 3.46
C GLU A 123 -21.14 2.61 3.57
N ASP A 124 -21.51 1.38 3.89
CA ASP A 124 -20.56 0.26 3.97
C ASP A 124 -19.81 0.03 2.66
N ARG A 125 -20.48 0.27 1.51
CA ARG A 125 -19.88 0.19 0.19
C ARG A 125 -18.72 1.17 0.04
N PHE A 126 -18.89 2.42 0.49
CA PHE A 126 -17.85 3.45 0.45
C PHE A 126 -16.66 3.07 1.33
N LYS A 127 -16.94 2.70 2.59
CA LYS A 127 -15.93 2.28 3.57
C LYS A 127 -15.16 1.05 3.09
N LYS A 128 -15.84 0.08 2.51
CA LYS A 128 -15.22 -1.14 1.96
C LYS A 128 -14.34 -0.85 0.74
N MET A 129 -14.80 0.01 -0.17
CA MET A 129 -14.03 0.44 -1.34
C MET A 129 -12.71 1.09 -0.91
N LEU A 130 -12.75 2.04 0.02
CA LEU A 130 -11.56 2.72 0.52
C LEU A 130 -10.60 1.77 1.25
N ARG A 131 -11.13 0.88 2.11
CA ARG A 131 -10.29 -0.13 2.78
C ARG A 131 -9.57 -1.01 1.78
N LYS A 132 -10.28 -1.50 0.76
CA LYS A 132 -9.69 -2.34 -0.29
C LYS A 132 -8.57 -1.62 -1.03
N THR A 133 -8.82 -0.39 -1.51
CA THR A 133 -7.82 0.36 -2.29
C THR A 133 -6.60 0.74 -1.44
N ARG A 134 -6.81 1.09 -0.16
CA ARG A 134 -5.71 1.32 0.78
C ARG A 134 -4.87 0.04 0.99
N LEU A 135 -5.53 -1.11 1.08
CA LEU A 135 -4.84 -2.41 1.18
C LEU A 135 -4.05 -2.71 -0.09
N ASP A 136 -4.68 -2.58 -1.25
CA ASP A 136 -4.04 -2.83 -2.55
C ASP A 136 -2.81 -1.92 -2.75
N GLY A 137 -2.92 -0.63 -2.41
CA GLY A 137 -1.80 0.32 -2.45
C GLY A 137 -0.67 -0.03 -1.49
N TYR A 138 -1.01 -0.48 -0.28
CA TYR A 138 -0.01 -0.91 0.69
C TYR A 138 0.69 -2.21 0.25
N LEU A 139 -0.06 -3.16 -0.29
CA LEU A 139 0.50 -4.39 -0.86
C LEU A 139 1.41 -4.09 -2.06
N ALA A 140 1.00 -3.16 -2.94
CA ALA A 140 1.83 -2.73 -4.06
C ALA A 140 3.17 -2.10 -3.60
N MET A 141 3.16 -1.38 -2.46
CA MET A 141 4.38 -0.86 -1.85
C MET A 141 5.25 -1.99 -1.27
N LEU A 142 4.65 -2.96 -0.59
CA LEU A 142 5.36 -4.10 0.00
C LEU A 142 5.92 -5.08 -1.04
N GLU A 143 5.26 -5.21 -2.20
CA GLU A 143 5.63 -6.11 -3.31
C GLU A 143 6.16 -5.32 -4.53
N ARG A 144 6.71 -4.12 -4.30
CA ARG A 144 7.26 -3.28 -5.40
C ARG A 144 8.34 -4.02 -6.19
N ALA A 145 8.38 -3.80 -7.49
CA ALA A 145 9.22 -4.57 -8.40
C ALA A 145 10.74 -4.44 -8.13
N ASP A 146 11.16 -3.30 -7.56
CA ASP A 146 12.57 -3.03 -7.21
C ASP A 146 12.92 -3.45 -5.77
N ARG A 147 12.01 -4.11 -5.04
CA ARG A 147 12.28 -4.59 -3.68
C ARG A 147 13.45 -5.58 -3.65
N ASP A 148 13.49 -6.47 -4.60
CA ASP A 148 14.54 -7.48 -4.69
C ASP A 148 15.94 -6.86 -4.91
N ASP A 149 16.02 -5.68 -5.54
CA ASP A 149 17.28 -5.00 -5.82
C ASP A 149 17.95 -4.49 -4.52
N PHE A 150 17.19 -3.85 -3.62
CA PHE A 150 17.75 -3.31 -2.39
C PHE A 150 17.68 -4.27 -1.20
N GLN A 151 16.66 -5.15 -1.14
CA GLN A 151 16.47 -6.09 -0.03
C GLN A 151 17.22 -7.41 -0.23
N MET A 152 17.65 -7.73 -1.47
CA MET A 152 18.45 -8.91 -1.83
C MET A 152 17.96 -10.20 -1.14
N PRO A 153 16.67 -10.61 -1.31
CA PRO A 153 16.04 -11.64 -0.48
C PRO A 153 16.78 -12.97 -0.50
N GLU A 154 17.33 -13.36 -1.64
CA GLU A 154 18.07 -14.62 -1.74
C GLU A 154 19.36 -14.59 -0.89
N LYS A 155 20.11 -13.47 -0.92
CA LYS A 155 21.28 -13.29 -0.06
C LYS A 155 20.92 -13.19 1.42
N VAL A 156 19.77 -12.56 1.74
CA VAL A 156 19.26 -12.51 3.10
C VAL A 156 18.93 -13.93 3.59
N MET A 157 18.22 -14.73 2.80
CA MET A 157 17.90 -16.11 3.17
C MET A 157 19.14 -17.00 3.31
N GLU A 158 20.14 -16.83 2.42
CA GLU A 158 21.42 -17.49 2.54
C GLU A 158 22.15 -17.10 3.84
N ALA A 159 22.19 -15.81 4.16
CA ALA A 159 22.82 -15.28 5.38
C ALA A 159 22.10 -15.74 6.66
N LEU A 160 20.75 -15.83 6.64
CA LEU A 160 19.95 -16.38 7.71
C LEU A 160 20.28 -17.86 7.97
N ALA A 161 20.66 -18.61 6.93
CA ALA A 161 21.04 -20.02 7.03
C ALA A 161 20.06 -20.85 7.88
N LEU A 162 18.77 -20.66 7.68
CA LEU A 162 17.70 -21.38 8.39
C LEU A 162 17.81 -22.89 8.10
N LYS A 163 17.54 -23.69 9.11
CA LYS A 163 17.68 -25.16 9.01
C LYS A 163 16.33 -25.84 8.92
N PRO A 164 16.23 -26.99 8.25
CA PRO A 164 15.03 -27.81 8.29
C PRO A 164 14.61 -28.11 9.75
N GLY A 165 13.31 -27.93 10.02
CA GLY A 165 12.74 -28.10 11.34
C GLY A 165 12.84 -26.90 12.28
N GLU A 166 13.52 -25.82 11.87
CA GLU A 166 13.66 -24.59 12.68
C GLU A 166 12.30 -23.90 12.87
N LYS A 167 12.13 -23.27 14.03
CA LYS A 167 10.94 -22.51 14.41
C LYS A 167 11.24 -21.03 14.31
N VAL A 168 10.60 -20.38 13.38
CA VAL A 168 10.83 -18.97 13.03
C VAL A 168 9.60 -18.15 13.39
N ALA A 169 9.80 -16.96 13.94
CA ALA A 169 8.78 -15.94 14.07
C ALA A 169 9.13 -14.75 13.16
N ASP A 170 8.28 -14.44 12.19
CA ASP A 170 8.39 -13.27 11.30
C ASP A 170 7.45 -12.19 11.84
N ILE A 171 8.00 -11.17 12.50
CA ILE A 171 7.27 -10.11 13.18
C ILE A 171 7.16 -8.89 12.26
N GLY A 172 5.93 -8.42 12.06
CA GLY A 172 5.60 -7.45 11.01
C GLY A 172 5.63 -8.13 9.64
N ALA A 173 5.04 -9.32 9.54
CA ALA A 173 5.10 -10.17 8.36
C ALA A 173 4.58 -9.52 7.06
N GLY A 174 3.72 -8.50 7.17
CA GLY A 174 3.20 -7.72 6.06
C GLY A 174 2.57 -8.61 4.98
N SER A 175 3.08 -8.54 3.75
CA SER A 175 2.62 -9.38 2.64
C SER A 175 3.09 -10.85 2.72
N GLY A 176 3.88 -11.22 3.71
CA GLY A 176 4.50 -12.54 3.83
C GLY A 176 5.73 -12.71 2.94
N TYR A 177 6.35 -11.61 2.53
CA TYR A 177 7.50 -11.62 1.63
C TYR A 177 8.66 -12.49 2.15
N PHE A 178 9.05 -12.37 3.41
CA PHE A 178 10.03 -13.23 4.06
C PHE A 178 9.40 -14.48 4.69
N THR A 179 8.17 -14.40 5.17
CA THR A 179 7.43 -15.54 5.75
C THR A 179 7.45 -16.76 4.84
N VAL A 180 7.08 -16.59 3.56
CA VAL A 180 7.03 -17.69 2.59
C VAL A 180 8.42 -18.26 2.31
N ARG A 181 9.43 -17.40 2.16
CA ARG A 181 10.82 -17.83 1.98
C ARG A 181 11.35 -18.62 3.18
N ALA A 182 11.08 -18.13 4.39
CA ALA A 182 11.44 -18.83 5.63
C ALA A 182 10.74 -20.19 5.73
N ALA A 183 9.44 -20.26 5.41
CA ALA A 183 8.67 -21.50 5.45
C ALA A 183 9.22 -22.57 4.48
N LYS A 184 9.64 -22.15 3.29
CA LYS A 184 10.32 -23.05 2.32
C LYS A 184 11.67 -23.54 2.84
N ALA A 185 12.43 -22.64 3.50
CA ALA A 185 13.76 -22.97 4.02
C ALA A 185 13.71 -23.96 5.20
N VAL A 186 12.78 -23.75 6.16
CA VAL A 186 12.65 -24.65 7.31
C VAL A 186 11.91 -25.96 6.98
N GLY A 187 11.25 -26.03 5.83
CA GLY A 187 10.57 -27.24 5.35
C GLY A 187 9.37 -27.67 6.21
N PRO A 188 8.74 -28.81 5.88
CA PRO A 188 7.46 -29.22 6.47
C PRO A 188 7.53 -29.56 7.97
N THR A 189 8.70 -29.81 8.50
CA THR A 189 8.90 -30.11 9.93
C THR A 189 9.18 -28.84 10.77
N GLY A 190 9.47 -27.71 10.12
CA GLY A 190 9.61 -26.40 10.76
C GLY A 190 8.27 -25.71 10.94
N ILE A 191 8.30 -24.57 11.63
CA ILE A 191 7.11 -23.73 11.82
C ILE A 191 7.54 -22.27 11.57
N VAL A 192 6.70 -21.52 10.87
CA VAL A 192 6.84 -20.06 10.76
C VAL A 192 5.59 -19.39 11.30
N TRP A 193 5.73 -18.64 12.39
CA TRP A 193 4.67 -17.74 12.85
C TRP A 193 4.75 -16.45 12.04
N ALA A 194 3.72 -16.17 11.27
CA ALA A 194 3.53 -14.90 10.56
C ALA A 194 2.76 -13.95 11.46
N ILE A 195 3.46 -13.02 12.07
CA ILE A 195 2.93 -12.15 13.12
C ILE A 195 2.72 -10.75 12.57
N ASP A 196 1.49 -10.24 12.64
CA ASP A 196 1.17 -8.88 12.22
C ASP A 196 0.05 -8.29 13.10
N ILE A 197 0.01 -6.97 13.21
CA ILE A 197 -1.05 -6.23 13.92
C ILE A 197 -2.29 -5.99 13.05
N ARG A 198 -2.25 -6.34 11.77
CA ARG A 198 -3.29 -6.06 10.78
C ARG A 198 -3.86 -7.36 10.22
N GLN A 199 -5.12 -7.61 10.52
CA GLN A 199 -5.83 -8.80 10.04
C GLN A 199 -5.80 -8.91 8.51
N GLU A 200 -5.88 -7.80 7.79
CA GLU A 200 -5.86 -7.80 6.33
C GLU A 200 -4.55 -8.35 5.75
N MET A 201 -3.42 -8.16 6.44
CA MET A 201 -2.13 -8.75 6.05
C MET A 201 -2.14 -10.25 6.25
N LEU A 202 -2.65 -10.71 7.39
CA LEU A 202 -2.76 -12.14 7.69
C LEU A 202 -3.73 -12.84 6.72
N ASP A 203 -4.82 -12.19 6.34
CA ASP A 203 -5.74 -12.70 5.32
C ASP A 203 -5.07 -12.81 3.96
N TYR A 204 -4.21 -11.86 3.61
CA TYR A 204 -3.39 -11.91 2.39
C TYR A 204 -2.38 -13.04 2.44
N ILE A 205 -1.65 -13.19 3.55
CA ILE A 205 -0.72 -14.31 3.77
C ILE A 205 -1.44 -15.65 3.65
N ALA A 206 -2.63 -15.79 4.25
CA ALA A 206 -3.40 -17.04 4.18
C ALA A 206 -3.73 -17.46 2.74
N LYS A 207 -4.07 -16.51 1.86
CA LYS A 207 -4.27 -16.77 0.43
C LYS A 207 -2.99 -17.24 -0.24
N ARG A 208 -1.89 -16.52 -0.02
CA ARG A 208 -0.58 -16.85 -0.58
C ARG A 208 -0.10 -18.24 -0.13
N VAL A 209 -0.30 -18.58 1.14
CA VAL A 209 0.01 -19.88 1.73
C VAL A 209 -0.77 -21.00 1.03
N ALA A 210 -2.07 -20.79 0.78
CA ALA A 210 -2.92 -21.76 0.07
C ALA A 210 -2.47 -21.93 -1.39
N GLU A 211 -2.16 -20.87 -2.10
CA GLU A 211 -1.66 -20.89 -3.48
C GLU A 211 -0.32 -21.64 -3.59
N GLU A 212 0.58 -21.42 -2.64
CA GLU A 212 1.91 -22.05 -2.60
C GLU A 212 1.91 -23.43 -1.91
N LYS A 213 0.76 -23.89 -1.41
CA LYS A 213 0.57 -25.18 -0.71
C LYS A 213 1.53 -25.38 0.47
N LEU A 214 1.72 -24.31 1.25
CA LEU A 214 2.55 -24.36 2.46
C LEU A 214 1.68 -24.67 3.67
N GLU A 215 2.06 -25.66 4.47
CA GLU A 215 1.30 -26.12 5.63
C GLU A 215 1.96 -25.74 6.98
N ASN A 216 3.15 -25.14 6.93
CA ASN A 216 3.99 -24.86 8.08
C ASN A 216 3.99 -23.39 8.53
N ILE A 217 3.09 -22.55 7.98
CA ILE A 217 2.89 -21.16 8.38
C ILE A 217 1.71 -21.06 9.34
N ARG A 218 1.85 -20.24 10.39
CA ARG A 218 0.84 -19.97 11.40
C ARG A 218 0.61 -18.46 11.51
N PRO A 219 -0.41 -17.90 10.86
CA PRO A 219 -0.75 -16.49 11.00
C PRO A 219 -1.19 -16.19 12.44
N MET A 220 -0.70 -15.07 13.01
CA MET A 220 -1.02 -14.62 14.36
C MET A 220 -1.30 -13.12 14.37
N LEU A 221 -2.52 -12.74 14.73
CA LEU A 221 -2.89 -11.36 15.00
C LEU A 221 -2.45 -11.00 16.43
N VAL A 222 -1.69 -9.91 16.57
CA VAL A 222 -1.17 -9.46 17.85
C VAL A 222 -1.43 -7.96 18.06
N PHE A 223 -1.12 -7.46 19.24
CA PHE A 223 -1.11 -6.02 19.53
C PHE A 223 0.28 -5.43 19.28
N ASP A 224 0.34 -4.12 19.10
CA ASP A 224 1.55 -3.37 18.76
C ASP A 224 2.63 -3.38 19.86
N ASP A 225 2.24 -3.69 21.08
CA ASP A 225 3.12 -3.76 22.26
C ASP A 225 3.52 -5.18 22.69
N ASP A 226 2.93 -6.22 22.04
CA ASP A 226 3.20 -7.62 22.42
C ASP A 226 3.19 -8.59 21.24
N PRO A 227 4.33 -9.21 20.88
CA PRO A 227 4.40 -10.20 19.82
C PRO A 227 3.76 -11.54 20.16
N GLN A 228 3.32 -11.76 21.39
CA GLN A 228 2.68 -12.99 21.90
C GLN A 228 3.42 -14.28 21.52
N LEU A 229 4.75 -14.23 21.57
CA LEU A 229 5.59 -15.36 21.20
C LEU A 229 5.43 -16.52 22.20
N PRO A 230 5.46 -17.78 21.73
CA PRO A 230 5.53 -18.92 22.62
C PRO A 230 6.86 -18.91 23.36
N GLU A 231 6.79 -18.82 24.71
CA GLU A 231 7.94 -18.67 25.58
C GLU A 231 8.96 -19.80 25.40
N GLY A 232 10.22 -19.42 25.19
CA GLY A 232 11.35 -20.34 25.09
C GLY A 232 11.32 -21.31 23.89
N LYS A 233 10.56 -21.00 22.83
CA LYS A 233 10.33 -21.97 21.73
C LYS A 233 10.78 -21.50 20.35
N VAL A 234 11.17 -20.25 20.16
CA VAL A 234 11.49 -19.68 18.85
C VAL A 234 13.00 -19.71 18.62
N ASP A 235 13.45 -20.40 17.57
CA ASP A 235 14.88 -20.51 17.24
C ASP A 235 15.39 -19.23 16.55
N THR A 236 14.61 -18.65 15.64
CA THR A 236 14.93 -17.38 14.99
C THR A 236 13.72 -16.45 14.98
N ILE A 237 13.86 -15.27 15.54
CA ILE A 237 12.90 -14.18 15.43
C ILE A 237 13.43 -13.23 14.36
N LEU A 238 12.66 -13.03 13.30
CA LEU A 238 12.98 -12.15 12.18
C LEU A 238 12.09 -10.89 12.22
N MET A 239 12.68 -9.73 12.08
CA MET A 239 11.99 -8.45 11.91
C MET A 239 12.63 -7.71 10.73
N VAL A 240 11.88 -7.53 9.66
CA VAL A 240 12.33 -6.80 8.48
C VAL A 240 11.46 -5.55 8.29
N ASP A 241 12.10 -4.40 8.26
CA ASP A 241 11.42 -3.10 8.11
C ASP A 241 10.28 -2.89 9.13
N THR A 242 10.53 -3.29 10.38
CA THR A 242 9.49 -3.33 11.41
C THR A 242 9.93 -2.65 12.71
N TRP A 243 11.20 -2.74 13.09
CA TRP A 243 11.67 -2.21 14.37
C TRP A 243 11.45 -0.70 14.50
N HIS A 244 11.59 0.05 13.44
CA HIS A 244 11.40 1.50 13.42
C HIS A 244 9.98 1.96 13.83
N TYR A 245 8.97 1.06 13.82
CA TYR A 245 7.64 1.35 14.37
C TYR A 245 7.53 1.12 15.87
N ILE A 246 8.42 0.28 16.44
CA ILE A 246 8.33 -0.20 17.84
C ILE A 246 9.24 0.61 18.75
N ARG A 247 10.55 0.53 18.55
CA ARG A 247 11.60 1.33 19.22
C ARG A 247 11.51 1.33 20.75
N LYS A 248 11.18 0.16 21.37
CA LYS A 248 10.96 0.03 22.82
C LYS A 248 11.79 -1.12 23.39
N PRO A 249 12.65 -0.87 24.40
CA PRO A 249 13.41 -1.93 25.07
C PRO A 249 12.51 -3.03 25.67
N GLU A 250 11.31 -2.67 26.14
CA GLU A 250 10.34 -3.62 26.71
C GLU A 250 9.90 -4.65 25.67
N TYR A 251 9.81 -4.25 24.41
CA TYR A 251 9.50 -5.18 23.32
C TYR A 251 10.66 -6.15 23.08
N ALA A 252 11.91 -5.67 23.13
CA ALA A 252 13.09 -6.52 23.02
C ALA A 252 13.16 -7.57 24.15
N LYS A 253 12.72 -7.23 25.39
CA LYS A 253 12.58 -8.20 26.51
C LYS A 253 11.58 -9.29 26.20
N LYS A 254 10.44 -8.96 25.55
CA LYS A 254 9.45 -9.95 25.10
C LYS A 254 9.99 -10.85 23.99
N LEU A 255 10.77 -10.27 23.04
CA LEU A 255 11.47 -11.08 22.03
C LEU A 255 12.40 -12.09 22.68
N ARG A 256 13.21 -11.65 23.66
CA ARG A 256 14.13 -12.55 24.40
C ARG A 256 13.39 -13.67 25.11
N ALA A 257 12.24 -13.38 25.74
CA ALA A 257 11.45 -14.39 26.43
C ALA A 257 10.92 -15.48 25.48
N GLY A 258 10.65 -15.13 24.22
CA GLY A 258 10.25 -16.09 23.18
C GLY A 258 11.36 -16.98 22.65
N LEU A 259 12.64 -16.60 22.83
CA LEU A 259 13.77 -17.34 22.27
C LEU A 259 13.99 -18.71 22.96
N ALA A 260 14.15 -19.74 22.15
CA ALA A 260 14.68 -21.02 22.58
C ALA A 260 16.15 -20.89 23.02
N PRO A 261 16.68 -21.81 23.84
CA PRO A 261 18.10 -21.84 24.17
C PRO A 261 18.98 -21.81 22.90
N GLY A 262 19.87 -20.82 22.79
CA GLY A 262 20.73 -20.62 21.64
C GLY A 262 20.04 -19.94 20.44
N GLY A 263 18.78 -19.56 20.56
CA GLY A 263 18.04 -18.80 19.56
C GLY A 263 18.58 -17.38 19.34
N ARG A 264 18.09 -16.73 18.30
CA ARG A 264 18.54 -15.37 17.91
C ARG A 264 17.39 -14.48 17.50
N VAL A 265 17.57 -13.18 17.66
CA VAL A 265 16.75 -12.14 17.04
C VAL A 265 17.53 -11.55 15.87
N VAL A 266 16.89 -11.43 14.75
CA VAL A 266 17.46 -10.85 13.52
C VAL A 266 16.68 -9.59 13.18
N ILE A 267 17.38 -8.47 13.10
CA ILE A 267 16.84 -7.19 12.72
C ILE A 267 17.45 -6.77 11.37
N ILE A 268 16.57 -6.53 10.41
CA ILE A 268 16.91 -5.89 9.14
C ILE A 268 16.06 -4.64 9.07
N ASP A 269 16.67 -3.46 9.15
CA ASP A 269 15.92 -2.21 9.15
C ASP A 269 16.75 -1.07 8.54
N TYR A 270 16.10 0.02 8.19
CA TYR A 270 16.69 1.13 7.44
C TYR A 270 17.76 1.86 8.24
N LYS A 271 18.93 2.06 7.61
CA LYS A 271 19.96 2.97 8.13
C LYS A 271 19.41 4.39 8.11
N PRO A 272 19.66 5.22 9.14
CA PRO A 272 19.25 6.60 9.14
C PRO A 272 19.81 7.35 7.94
N LYS A 273 18.93 8.02 7.21
CA LYS A 273 19.27 8.89 6.08
C LYS A 273 18.27 10.05 5.99
N PRO A 274 18.71 11.24 5.56
CA PRO A 274 17.80 12.33 5.21
C PRO A 274 16.82 11.92 4.10
N PHE A 275 15.63 12.55 4.09
CA PHE A 275 14.62 12.25 3.08
C PHE A 275 15.09 12.58 1.65
N GLU A 276 15.96 13.60 1.52
CA GLU A 276 16.55 14.02 0.24
C GLU A 276 17.44 12.95 -0.39
N GLU A 277 18.08 12.11 0.45
CA GLU A 277 18.96 11.01 -0.01
C GLU A 277 18.20 9.72 -0.22
N ARG A 278 17.10 9.52 0.52
CA ARG A 278 16.23 8.35 0.38
C ARG A 278 14.76 8.77 0.55
N PRO A 279 14.05 9.13 -0.55
CA PRO A 279 12.67 9.60 -0.50
C PRO A 279 11.65 8.47 -0.32
N TRP A 280 12.03 7.38 0.34
CA TRP A 280 11.20 6.23 0.67
C TRP A 280 11.69 5.56 1.97
N GLY A 281 10.89 4.66 2.54
CA GLY A 281 11.14 4.08 3.85
C GLY A 281 10.61 4.95 4.99
N PRO A 282 11.02 4.72 6.24
CA PRO A 282 10.55 5.46 7.39
C PRO A 282 11.03 6.92 7.35
N PRO A 283 10.17 7.89 7.74
CA PRO A 283 10.57 9.27 7.83
C PRO A 283 11.65 9.45 8.94
N PRO A 284 12.46 10.52 8.89
CA PRO A 284 13.61 10.69 9.78
C PRO A 284 13.31 10.49 11.29
N GLU A 285 12.17 10.95 11.76
CA GLU A 285 11.73 10.82 13.15
C GLU A 285 11.39 9.38 13.59
N GLN A 286 11.21 8.48 12.65
CA GLN A 286 10.96 7.05 12.90
C GLN A 286 12.21 6.19 12.67
N GLN A 287 13.26 6.76 12.12
CA GLN A 287 14.48 5.99 11.89
C GLN A 287 15.20 5.70 13.20
N THR A 288 15.80 4.53 13.30
CA THR A 288 16.55 4.09 14.49
C THR A 288 18.03 3.98 14.12
N SER A 289 18.90 4.63 14.87
CA SER A 289 20.33 4.45 14.66
C SER A 289 20.78 3.06 15.14
N ARG A 290 21.94 2.62 14.67
CA ARG A 290 22.50 1.35 15.10
C ARG A 290 22.81 1.36 16.60
N GLU A 291 23.31 2.46 17.13
CA GLU A 291 23.63 2.65 18.54
C GLU A 291 22.37 2.59 19.40
N GLU A 292 21.28 3.24 18.97
CA GLU A 292 19.98 3.17 19.65
C GLU A 292 19.43 1.74 19.65
N LEU A 293 19.51 1.05 18.50
CA LEU A 293 19.09 -0.34 18.38
C LEU A 293 19.86 -1.24 19.37
N ASP A 294 21.19 -1.15 19.35
CA ASP A 294 22.04 -1.94 20.24
C ASP A 294 21.76 -1.66 21.72
N ALA A 295 21.49 -0.40 22.09
CA ALA A 295 21.11 -0.03 23.46
C ALA A 295 19.79 -0.69 23.88
N HIS A 296 18.75 -0.64 23.03
CA HIS A 296 17.47 -1.28 23.32
C HIS A 296 17.60 -2.80 23.52
N PHE A 297 18.42 -3.45 22.70
CA PHE A 297 18.64 -4.89 22.80
C PHE A 297 19.52 -5.25 24.01
N ALA A 298 20.50 -4.43 24.35
CA ALA A 298 21.33 -4.63 25.53
C ALA A 298 20.52 -4.58 26.84
N GLU A 299 19.53 -3.68 26.95
CA GLU A 299 18.60 -3.63 28.09
C GLU A 299 17.77 -4.93 28.24
N ALA A 300 17.59 -5.66 27.14
CA ALA A 300 16.94 -6.96 27.15
C ALA A 300 17.93 -8.13 27.42
N GLY A 301 19.22 -7.85 27.59
CA GLY A 301 20.27 -8.87 27.74
C GLY A 301 20.53 -9.63 26.43
N LEU A 302 20.42 -8.93 25.32
CA LEU A 302 20.73 -9.41 23.98
C LEU A 302 21.91 -8.61 23.43
N LYS A 303 22.92 -9.28 22.88
CA LYS A 303 24.11 -8.64 22.33
C LYS A 303 24.25 -8.92 20.83
N PRO A 304 24.79 -7.97 20.03
CA PRO A 304 25.14 -8.23 18.66
C PRO A 304 26.09 -9.44 18.58
N ALA A 305 25.69 -10.45 17.83
CA ALA A 305 26.47 -11.67 17.63
C ALA A 305 27.06 -11.75 16.22
N LYS A 306 26.36 -11.16 15.25
CA LYS A 306 26.80 -11.13 13.86
C LYS A 306 26.19 -9.94 13.13
N GLU A 307 26.94 -9.34 12.23
CA GLU A 307 26.48 -8.31 11.32
C GLU A 307 26.77 -8.71 9.88
N HIS A 308 25.80 -8.42 9.02
CA HIS A 308 25.92 -8.61 7.57
C HIS A 308 25.89 -7.24 6.90
N THR A 309 26.86 -6.95 6.02
CA THR A 309 27.09 -5.60 5.48
C THR A 309 26.73 -5.44 4.00
N PHE A 310 26.14 -6.46 3.38
CA PHE A 310 25.83 -6.44 1.95
C PHE A 310 24.59 -5.62 1.57
N LEU A 311 23.73 -5.27 2.55
CA LEU A 311 22.58 -4.37 2.34
C LEU A 311 23.07 -2.91 2.45
N THR A 312 22.89 -2.15 1.38
CA THR A 312 23.35 -0.75 1.32
C THR A 312 22.45 0.20 2.12
N GLU A 313 21.14 -0.04 2.08
CA GLU A 313 20.12 0.83 2.67
C GLU A 313 19.71 0.41 4.08
N GLN A 314 20.07 -0.80 4.49
CA GLN A 314 19.65 -1.40 5.75
C GLN A 314 20.85 -1.91 6.53
N TYR A 315 20.74 -1.91 7.86
CA TYR A 315 21.57 -2.76 8.68
C TYR A 315 20.93 -4.15 8.80
N PHE A 316 21.76 -5.19 8.95
CA PHE A 316 21.33 -6.56 9.14
C PHE A 316 22.14 -7.14 10.30
N VAL A 317 21.51 -7.28 11.46
CA VAL A 317 22.17 -7.66 12.72
C VAL A 317 21.47 -8.84 13.36
N GLU A 318 22.26 -9.81 13.81
CA GLU A 318 21.81 -10.92 14.63
C GLU A 318 22.16 -10.66 16.10
N TYR A 319 21.17 -10.75 16.98
CA TYR A 319 21.33 -10.63 18.43
C TYR A 319 21.13 -11.97 19.11
N LYS A 320 21.91 -12.26 20.15
CA LYS A 320 21.78 -13.46 20.98
C LYS A 320 21.77 -13.11 22.47
N ALA A 321 21.12 -13.96 23.25
CA ALA A 321 21.26 -13.89 24.71
C ALA A 321 22.70 -14.20 25.12
N GLU A 322 23.13 -13.56 26.22
CA GLU A 322 24.42 -13.86 26.86
C GLU A 322 24.44 -15.25 27.44
#